data_fd030c9b84df07ac26fd4603fe94f13f
#
_entry.id   fd030c9b84df07ac26fd4603fe94f13f
#
_cell.length_a   1.000
_cell.length_b   1.000
_cell.length_c   1.000
_cell.angle_alpha   90.00
_cell.angle_beta   90.00
_cell.angle_gamma   90.00
#
_symmetry.space_group_name_H-M   'P 1'
#
loop_
_entity.id
_entity.type
_entity.pdbx_description
1 polymer ?
#
loop_
_entity_poly.entity_id
_entity_poly.type
_entity_poly.pdbx_seq_one_letter_code
_entity_poly.pdbx_strand_id
1 'polypeptide(L)'
;DFKRAMADAAASVVDYFKGNAVYINVMKNMSVDCDCCAVAEDPCIADIGILISTDPVAIDQACLDLVYACDDPGKDHLIERIESRNGILTVEAAADLGIGSREYELIEVK
;
A
#
# COMPACT_ATOMS: atom_id res chain seq x y z
N ASP A 1 6.56 12.27 13.65
CA ASP A 1 5.39 11.47 13.33
C ASP A 1 5.78 10.03 13.02
N PHE A 2 5.04 9.07 13.55
CA PHE A 2 5.32 7.63 13.41
C PHE A 2 5.33 7.17 11.95
N LYS A 3 4.40 7.65 11.13
CA LYS A 3 4.33 7.26 9.71
C LYS A 3 5.48 7.79 8.90
N ARG A 4 5.97 8.99 9.23
CA ARG A 4 7.18 9.53 8.61
C ARG A 4 8.42 8.73 9.02
N ALA A 5 8.49 8.32 10.28
CA ALA A 5 9.57 7.46 10.76
C ALA A 5 9.55 6.08 10.08
N MET A 6 8.37 5.54 9.79
CA MET A 6 8.25 4.30 9.01
C MET A 6 8.79 4.48 7.59
N ALA A 7 8.51 5.60 6.94
CA ALA A 7 9.06 5.91 5.63
C ALA A 7 10.59 6.03 5.66
N ASP A 8 11.14 6.68 6.69
CA ASP A 8 12.59 6.76 6.88
C ASP A 8 13.23 5.37 7.04
N ALA A 9 12.62 4.51 7.82
CA ALA A 9 13.10 3.14 8.01
C ALA A 9 13.06 2.35 6.70
N ALA A 10 11.98 2.46 5.94
CA ALA A 10 11.86 1.83 4.62
C ALA A 10 12.92 2.37 3.65
N ALA A 11 13.18 3.68 3.66
CA ALA A 11 14.18 4.30 2.81
C ALA A 11 15.58 3.71 3.04
N SER A 12 15.95 3.41 4.28
CA SER A 12 17.24 2.81 4.59
C SER A 12 17.43 1.44 3.93
N VAL A 13 16.36 0.63 3.85
CA VAL A 13 16.38 -0.68 3.20
C VAL A 13 16.43 -0.53 1.68
N VAL A 14 15.59 0.35 1.13
CA VAL A 14 15.55 0.62 -0.31
C VAL A 14 16.90 1.12 -0.81
N ASP A 15 17.50 2.06 -0.11
CA ASP A 15 18.82 2.63 -0.45
C ASP A 15 19.92 1.55 -0.41
N TYR A 16 19.83 0.63 0.54
CA TYR A 16 20.80 -0.47 0.65
C TYR A 16 20.81 -1.33 -0.61
N PHE A 17 19.64 -1.67 -1.13
CA PHE A 17 19.52 -2.52 -2.31
C PHE A 17 19.76 -1.80 -3.65
N LYS A 18 19.80 -0.48 -3.68
CA LYS A 18 20.16 0.34 -4.84
C LYS A 18 19.41 -0.05 -6.13
N GLY A 19 18.12 -0.25 -6.03
CA GLY A 19 17.28 -0.60 -7.17
C GLY A 19 17.27 -2.10 -7.53
N ASN A 20 17.97 -2.95 -6.79
CA ASN A 20 17.97 -4.40 -6.98
C ASN A 20 16.92 -5.08 -6.10
N ALA A 21 15.72 -4.54 -6.07
CA ALA A 21 14.61 -5.08 -5.29
C ALA A 21 13.34 -5.10 -6.14
N VAL A 22 12.51 -6.10 -5.90
CA VAL A 22 11.17 -6.24 -6.49
C VAL A 22 10.18 -6.32 -5.35
N TYR A 23 9.06 -5.61 -5.50
CA TYR A 23 7.99 -5.54 -4.52
C TYR A 23 6.77 -6.24 -5.06
N ILE A 24 6.12 -7.03 -4.21
CA ILE A 24 4.92 -7.80 -4.56
C ILE A 24 3.87 -7.54 -3.50
N ASN A 25 2.73 -7.00 -3.90
CA ASN A 25 1.58 -6.81 -3.03
C ASN A 25 0.45 -7.75 -3.43
N VAL A 26 0.00 -8.58 -2.49
CA VAL A 26 -1.10 -9.51 -2.69
C VAL A 26 -2.36 -8.89 -2.08
N MET A 27 -3.25 -8.38 -2.92
CA MET A 27 -4.51 -7.76 -2.50
C MET A 27 -5.61 -8.80 -2.39
N LYS A 28 -5.49 -9.64 -1.37
CA LYS A 28 -6.38 -10.76 -1.07
C LYS A 28 -6.75 -10.76 0.40
N ASN A 29 -7.97 -11.15 0.72
CA ASN A 29 -8.48 -11.21 2.10
C ASN A 29 -8.29 -9.87 2.84
N MET A 30 -8.64 -8.78 2.19
CA MET A 30 -8.36 -7.44 2.69
C MET A 30 -9.27 -7.05 3.84
N SER A 31 -8.68 -6.91 5.02
CA SER A 31 -9.33 -6.49 6.25
C SER A 31 -8.86 -5.10 6.65
N VAL A 32 -9.63 -4.44 7.51
CA VAL A 32 -9.22 -3.18 8.14
C VAL A 32 -8.13 -3.38 9.19
N ASP A 33 -7.99 -4.58 9.71
CA ASP A 33 -7.02 -4.88 10.75
C ASP A 33 -5.77 -5.54 10.18
N CYS A 34 -4.64 -5.22 10.80
CA CYS A 34 -3.38 -5.87 10.50
C CYS A 34 -3.42 -7.35 10.93
N ASP A 35 -2.80 -8.21 10.15
CA ASP A 35 -2.63 -9.63 10.47
C ASP A 35 -1.87 -9.87 11.79
N CYS A 36 -1.21 -8.83 12.30
CA CYS A 36 -0.55 -8.86 13.62
C CYS A 36 -1.54 -8.79 14.79
N CYS A 37 -2.81 -8.49 14.53
CA CYS A 37 -3.85 -8.46 15.57
C CYS A 37 -4.25 -9.88 15.98
N ALA A 38 -4.37 -10.11 17.29
CA ALA A 38 -4.79 -11.42 17.79
C ALA A 38 -6.20 -11.82 17.35
N VAL A 39 -7.07 -10.83 17.18
CA VAL A 39 -8.42 -10.99 16.62
C VAL A 39 -8.62 -9.86 15.63
N ALA A 40 -8.48 -10.17 14.34
CA ALA A 40 -8.72 -9.24 13.26
C ALA A 40 -10.16 -9.38 12.74
N GLU A 41 -10.71 -8.29 12.20
CA GLU A 41 -11.99 -8.36 11.49
C GLU A 41 -11.85 -9.20 10.22
N ASP A 42 -12.96 -9.79 9.79
CA ASP A 42 -13.03 -10.53 8.55
C ASP A 42 -12.74 -9.64 7.34
N PRO A 43 -12.31 -10.21 6.21
CA PRO A 43 -12.15 -9.46 4.97
C PRO A 43 -13.42 -8.68 4.60
N CYS A 44 -13.26 -7.42 4.19
CA CYS A 44 -14.39 -6.52 3.93
C CYS A 44 -14.63 -6.24 2.45
N ILE A 45 -13.68 -6.59 1.57
CA ILE A 45 -13.83 -6.46 0.12
C ILE A 45 -13.38 -7.73 -0.59
N ALA A 46 -13.87 -7.91 -1.82
CA ALA A 46 -13.43 -9.00 -2.69
C ALA A 46 -11.94 -8.85 -3.04
N ASP A 47 -11.28 -9.96 -3.33
CA ASP A 47 -9.90 -9.97 -3.76
C ASP A 47 -9.71 -9.13 -5.03
N ILE A 48 -8.67 -8.34 -5.09
CA ILE A 48 -8.36 -7.47 -6.24
C ILE A 48 -7.33 -8.14 -7.15
N GLY A 49 -6.24 -8.64 -6.60
CA GLY A 49 -5.20 -9.29 -7.38
C GLY A 49 -3.81 -9.15 -6.77
N ILE A 50 -2.81 -9.35 -7.60
CA ILE A 50 -1.39 -9.28 -7.23
C ILE A 50 -0.73 -8.20 -8.05
N LEU A 51 -0.02 -7.28 -7.39
CA LEU A 51 0.75 -6.22 -8.03
C LEU A 51 2.25 -6.50 -7.86
N ILE A 52 3.01 -6.16 -8.88
CA ILE A 52 4.46 -6.30 -8.89
C ILE A 52 5.06 -5.00 -9.42
N SER A 53 6.09 -4.49 -8.75
CA SER A 53 6.81 -3.29 -9.18
C SER A 53 8.24 -3.29 -8.67
N THR A 54 9.10 -2.55 -9.34
CA THR A 54 10.43 -2.22 -8.82
C THR A 54 10.44 -0.90 -8.04
N ASP A 55 9.30 -0.22 -7.97
CA ASP A 55 9.12 1.04 -7.23
C ASP A 55 8.19 0.81 -6.04
N PRO A 56 8.71 0.92 -4.79
CA PRO A 56 7.91 0.65 -3.59
C PRO A 56 6.79 1.67 -3.36
N VAL A 57 6.98 2.90 -3.78
CA VAL A 57 5.97 3.96 -3.65
C VAL A 57 4.86 3.76 -4.68
N ALA A 58 5.23 3.51 -5.92
CA ALA A 58 4.28 3.29 -7.01
C ALA A 58 3.34 2.12 -6.72
N ILE A 59 3.87 1.01 -6.22
CA ILE A 59 3.05 -0.18 -5.93
C ILE A 59 2.04 0.09 -4.81
N ASP A 60 2.45 0.78 -3.75
CA ASP A 60 1.54 1.10 -2.64
C ASP A 60 0.50 2.14 -3.05
N GLN A 61 0.90 3.13 -3.85
CA GLN A 61 -0.06 4.09 -4.41
C GLN A 61 -1.09 3.40 -5.30
N ALA A 62 -0.64 2.47 -6.15
CA ALA A 62 -1.55 1.70 -7.01
C ALA A 62 -2.53 0.86 -6.18
N CYS A 63 -2.09 0.24 -5.10
CA CYS A 63 -2.96 -0.50 -4.20
C CYS A 63 -4.03 0.39 -3.57
N LEU A 64 -3.64 1.57 -3.09
CA LEU A 64 -4.59 2.56 -2.56
C LEU A 64 -5.62 2.95 -3.61
N ASP A 65 -5.18 3.29 -4.80
CA ASP A 65 -6.06 3.71 -5.90
C ASP A 65 -7.04 2.60 -6.29
N LEU A 66 -6.61 1.34 -6.31
CA LEU A 66 -7.47 0.20 -6.60
C LEU A 66 -8.53 -0.02 -5.53
N VAL A 67 -8.22 0.19 -4.26
CA VAL A 67 -9.21 0.14 -3.18
C VAL A 67 -10.26 1.24 -3.37
N TYR A 68 -9.82 2.47 -3.63
CA TYR A 68 -10.75 3.59 -3.83
C TYR A 68 -11.62 3.41 -5.07
N ALA A 69 -11.10 2.77 -6.10
CA ALA A 69 -11.80 2.58 -7.39
C ALA A 69 -12.68 1.33 -7.45
N CYS A 70 -12.53 0.37 -6.55
CA CYS A 70 -13.30 -0.88 -6.63
C CYS A 70 -14.80 -0.64 -6.42
N ASP A 71 -15.62 -1.53 -6.98
CA ASP A 71 -17.09 -1.41 -6.91
C ASP A 71 -17.69 -2.07 -5.66
N ASP A 72 -16.88 -2.74 -4.87
CA ASP A 72 -17.35 -3.42 -3.67
C ASP A 72 -17.78 -2.41 -2.59
N PRO A 73 -19.03 -2.46 -2.10
CA PRO A 73 -19.48 -1.53 -1.06
C PRO A 73 -18.72 -1.67 0.26
N GLY A 74 -18.08 -2.80 0.52
CA GLY A 74 -17.23 -3.01 1.69
C GLY A 74 -16.00 -2.09 1.74
N LYS A 75 -15.65 -1.47 0.61
CA LYS A 75 -14.53 -0.52 0.54
C LYS A 75 -14.70 0.68 1.49
N ASP A 76 -15.92 1.09 1.77
CA ASP A 76 -16.17 2.25 2.63
C ASP A 76 -15.59 2.03 4.04
N HIS A 77 -15.69 0.82 4.56
CA HIS A 77 -15.10 0.46 5.84
C HIS A 77 -13.56 0.51 5.80
N LEU A 78 -12.97 0.02 4.72
CA LEU A 78 -11.51 0.06 4.54
C LEU A 78 -11.00 1.49 4.35
N ILE A 79 -11.68 2.29 3.54
CA ILE A 79 -11.35 3.70 3.30
C ILE A 79 -11.44 4.49 4.61
N GLU A 80 -12.48 4.28 5.41
CA GLU A 80 -12.62 4.92 6.71
C GLU A 80 -11.41 4.64 7.61
N ARG A 81 -10.95 3.39 7.64
CA ARG A 81 -9.76 3.03 8.41
C ARG A 81 -8.51 3.73 7.86
N ILE A 82 -8.32 3.75 6.55
CA ILE A 82 -7.19 4.42 5.90
C ILE A 82 -7.17 5.91 6.28
N GLU A 83 -8.29 6.58 6.14
CA GLU A 83 -8.39 8.03 6.38
C GLU A 83 -8.30 8.38 7.86
N SER A 84 -8.98 7.64 8.74
CA SER A 84 -8.96 7.88 10.18
C SER A 84 -7.56 7.71 10.80
N ARG A 85 -6.72 6.90 10.19
CA ARG A 85 -5.34 6.66 10.62
C ARG A 85 -4.32 7.44 9.80
N ASN A 86 -4.78 8.25 8.84
CA ASN A 86 -3.92 8.99 7.91
C ASN A 86 -2.89 8.06 7.24
N GLY A 87 -3.37 6.92 6.73
CA GLY A 87 -2.53 5.88 6.15
C GLY A 87 -1.77 6.32 4.91
N ILE A 88 -2.32 7.27 4.14
CA ILE A 88 -1.70 7.80 2.92
C ILE A 88 -0.40 8.56 3.23
N LEU A 89 -0.25 9.12 4.41
CA LEU A 89 0.93 9.90 4.80
C LEU A 89 2.24 9.10 4.66
N THR A 90 2.22 7.78 4.91
CA THR A 90 3.41 6.94 4.74
C THR A 90 3.89 6.94 3.29
N VAL A 91 2.96 6.83 2.34
CA VAL A 91 3.26 6.85 0.90
C VAL A 91 3.78 8.23 0.48
N GLU A 92 3.13 9.28 0.93
CA GLU A 92 3.56 10.67 0.65
C GLU A 92 4.96 10.93 1.20
N ALA A 93 5.22 10.54 2.44
CA ALA A 93 6.52 10.71 3.06
C ALA A 93 7.62 9.92 2.34
N ALA A 94 7.33 8.70 1.90
CA ALA A 94 8.28 7.91 1.12
C ALA A 94 8.59 8.55 -0.24
N ALA A 95 7.59 9.12 -0.91
CA ALA A 95 7.79 9.87 -2.14
C ALA A 95 8.65 11.11 -1.91
N ASP A 96 8.41 11.84 -0.82
CA ASP A 96 9.21 13.03 -0.43
C ASP A 96 10.67 12.68 -0.16
N LEU A 97 10.94 11.47 0.35
CA LEU A 97 12.31 10.96 0.56
C LEU A 97 12.98 10.54 -0.75
N GLY A 98 12.26 10.51 -1.86
CA GLY A 98 12.81 10.18 -3.17
C GLY A 98 13.06 8.69 -3.41
N ILE A 99 12.46 7.79 -2.63
CA ILE A 99 12.64 6.34 -2.82
C ILE A 99 11.71 5.75 -3.88
N GLY A 100 10.81 6.54 -4.43
CA GLY A 100 9.91 6.14 -5.50
C GLY A 100 8.98 7.28 -5.89
N SER A 101 8.07 6.99 -6.81
CA SER A 101 7.10 7.94 -7.38
C SER A 101 5.68 7.48 -7.14
N ARG A 102 4.81 8.43 -6.81
CA ARG A 102 3.36 8.20 -6.73
C ARG A 102 2.70 8.13 -8.11
N GLU A 103 3.40 8.56 -9.14
CA GLU A 103 2.95 8.42 -10.53
C GLU A 103 3.40 7.07 -11.08
N TYR A 104 2.49 6.36 -11.74
CA TYR A 104 2.75 5.03 -12.27
C TYR A 104 1.84 4.71 -13.46
N GLU A 105 2.20 3.69 -14.21
CA GLU A 105 1.35 3.07 -15.22
C GLU A 105 0.95 1.68 -14.73
N LEU A 106 -0.36 1.41 -14.70
CA LEU A 106 -0.87 0.10 -14.32
C LEU A 106 -1.09 -0.75 -15.58
N ILE A 107 -0.33 -1.84 -15.70
CA ILE A 107 -0.40 -2.75 -16.83
C ILE A 107 -1.03 -4.06 -16.35
N GLU A 108 -2.19 -4.41 -16.89
CA GLU A 108 -2.84 -5.67 -16.58
C GLU A 108 -2.23 -6.79 -17.43
N VAL A 109 -1.77 -7.84 -16.73
CA VAL A 109 -1.22 -9.05 -17.37
C VAL A 109 -2.25 -10.15 -17.27
N LYS A 110 -2.61 -10.73 -18.41
CA LYS A 110 -3.61 -11.80 -18.49
C LYS A 110 -2.98 -13.17 -18.73
#